data_65e9ea27b1e9229e99c06bdc7af48fee
#
_entry.id   65e9ea27b1e9229e99c06bdc7af48fee
#
_cell.length_a   1.000
_cell.length_b   1.000
_cell.length_c   1.000
_cell.angle_alpha   90.00
_cell.angle_beta   90.00
_cell.angle_gamma   90.00
#
_symmetry.space_group_name_H-M   'P 1'
#
loop_
_entity.id
_entity.type
_entity.pdbx_description
1 polymer ?
#
loop_
_entity_poly.entity_id
_entity_poly.type
_entity_poly.pdbx_seq_one_letter_code
_entity_poly.pdbx_strand_id
1 'polypeptide(L)'
;MPPNFFSSQLKGLFAKGLQNLGKNWHKRAFILATTLAALFLLGHLTVRFVVWPQIEKSKASVEKVIGARVGVNVTIDDLHVSWTGIRPSFEIDGLRFTAPEETKPSLFIKRIYGQLSWKSFYHLLPYFHEIHFEDAEIFSQRNTKGVITIAGIKIDSSPSDYSTQNWLFSQDLIEAKQVKLNWDDQLNRKSPTFIEVQELALENGIRQHKGSLIVTTPWNQGPAEVKLGFAHHLGGEIGNWRNWIGNLSWNINNLDLKKIASEFHFQLSALEGILSSNGNLKIDNAQPDGGEFFIAVDNLIVQSSKSEDAIALGRLEANLSQETTDGMIAISTKTFAWREMGSSKSTPLENLSPMTFRWRPPDADGEIKEFGFSSPKISVEDIALFALNLPLSKKVHQWIKASQAEGDLEDVDIQWAESKSPLSALNIPGGWFKSNKLDFNVSAKLINLSFVGINKSIPSVSNLSGFITSNQKEGSFSVDSRNLDLEVYGLLNDPQIQLDRVTGQINWSKQRGNWVIATKKLALSNPEISTNLSINY
;
A
#
# COMPACT_ATOMS: atom_id res chain seq x y z
N MET A 1 75.01 20.64 13.73
CA MET A 1 74.64 19.96 14.99
C MET A 1 73.38 19.14 14.68
N PRO A 2 73.40 17.81 14.89
CA PRO A 2 72.32 16.92 14.42
C PRO A 2 71.16 16.84 15.46
N PRO A 3 69.93 16.80 15.02
CA PRO A 3 68.73 16.69 15.84
C PRO A 3 68.27 15.21 15.99
N ASN A 4 69.05 14.33 16.55
CA ASN A 4 68.70 12.91 16.66
C ASN A 4 68.81 12.30 18.06
N PHE A 5 69.05 13.08 19.09
CA PHE A 5 69.25 12.56 20.45
C PHE A 5 67.96 12.47 21.30
N PHE A 6 66.90 13.23 20.96
CA PHE A 6 65.67 13.25 21.74
C PHE A 6 64.68 12.15 21.31
N SER A 7 64.76 11.66 20.09
CA SER A 7 63.81 10.67 19.59
C SER A 7 64.11 9.23 20.01
N SER A 8 65.37 8.89 20.32
CA SER A 8 65.77 7.55 20.71
C SER A 8 65.41 7.21 22.17
N GLN A 9 65.51 8.21 23.08
CA GLN A 9 65.15 7.98 24.47
C GLN A 9 63.63 7.84 24.69
N LEU A 10 62.81 8.63 23.95
CA LEU A 10 61.37 8.51 23.99
C LEU A 10 60.86 7.20 23.38
N LYS A 11 61.46 6.73 22.28
CA LYS A 11 61.17 5.40 21.72
C LYS A 11 61.55 4.27 22.67
N GLY A 12 62.68 4.40 23.39
CA GLY A 12 63.11 3.42 24.38
C GLY A 12 62.21 3.37 25.61
N LEU A 13 61.68 4.51 26.08
CA LEU A 13 60.71 4.57 27.20
C LEU A 13 59.34 4.03 26.79
N PHE A 14 58.86 4.35 25.59
CA PHE A 14 57.62 3.77 25.03
C PHE A 14 57.76 2.26 24.80
N ALA A 15 58.89 1.78 24.28
CA ALA A 15 59.13 0.35 24.06
C ALA A 15 59.27 -0.42 25.38
N LYS A 16 59.94 0.14 26.41
CA LYS A 16 59.99 -0.45 27.77
C LYS A 16 58.64 -0.40 28.47
N GLY A 17 57.84 0.66 28.27
CA GLY A 17 56.46 0.76 28.77
C GLY A 17 55.59 -0.32 28.15
N LEU A 18 55.65 -0.51 26.85
CA LEU A 18 54.92 -1.55 26.09
C LEU A 18 55.41 -2.97 26.42
N GLN A 19 56.72 -3.19 26.64
CA GLN A 19 57.27 -4.49 27.06
C GLN A 19 56.89 -4.87 28.50
N ASN A 20 56.82 -3.91 29.44
CA ASN A 20 56.32 -4.13 30.78
C ASN A 20 54.78 -4.28 30.84
N LEU A 21 54.04 -3.66 29.94
CA LEU A 21 52.64 -3.97 29.73
C LEU A 21 52.47 -5.41 29.19
N GLY A 22 53.34 -5.86 28.28
CA GLY A 22 53.27 -7.18 27.64
C GLY A 22 53.53 -8.37 28.54
N LYS A 23 54.36 -8.24 29.61
CA LYS A 23 54.76 -9.37 30.43
C LYS A 23 53.74 -9.82 31.48
N ASN A 24 52.78 -8.97 31.84
CA ASN A 24 51.75 -9.27 32.84
C ASN A 24 50.30 -8.94 32.37
N TRP A 25 50.11 -8.62 31.11
CA TRP A 25 48.78 -8.25 30.63
C TRP A 25 47.78 -9.39 30.76
N HIS A 26 48.20 -10.63 30.51
CA HIS A 26 47.36 -11.81 30.70
C HIS A 26 46.91 -12.00 32.16
N LYS A 27 47.82 -11.75 33.15
CA LYS A 27 47.47 -11.81 34.57
C LYS A 27 46.50 -10.70 34.95
N ARG A 28 46.72 -9.46 34.44
CA ARG A 28 45.83 -8.34 34.69
C ARG A 28 44.47 -8.50 34.01
N ALA A 29 44.46 -9.01 32.77
CA ALA A 29 43.24 -9.35 32.05
C ALA A 29 42.45 -10.47 32.74
N PHE A 30 43.18 -11.52 33.24
CA PHE A 30 42.56 -12.59 34.00
C PHE A 30 41.99 -12.10 35.35
N ILE A 31 42.72 -11.28 36.10
CA ILE A 31 42.24 -10.68 37.34
C ILE A 31 41.03 -9.79 37.06
N LEU A 32 41.06 -8.95 36.01
CA LEU A 32 39.95 -8.12 35.63
C LEU A 32 38.72 -8.97 35.24
N ALA A 33 38.90 -10.00 34.40
CA ALA A 33 37.84 -10.91 34.01
C ALA A 33 37.23 -11.67 35.20
N THR A 34 38.07 -12.21 36.11
CA THR A 34 37.60 -12.88 37.34
C THR A 34 36.90 -11.92 38.30
N THR A 35 37.37 -10.68 38.43
CA THR A 35 36.71 -9.66 39.25
C THR A 35 35.37 -9.28 38.68
N LEU A 36 35.26 -9.04 37.37
CA LEU A 36 34.01 -8.78 36.67
C LEU A 36 33.03 -9.96 36.79
N ALA A 37 33.50 -11.18 36.62
CA ALA A 37 32.70 -12.38 36.79
C ALA A 37 32.19 -12.53 38.24
N ALA A 38 33.06 -12.29 39.24
CA ALA A 38 32.67 -12.32 40.65
C ALA A 38 31.65 -11.24 41.01
N LEU A 39 31.83 -10.01 40.50
CA LEU A 39 30.86 -8.91 40.68
C LEU A 39 29.53 -9.22 39.99
N PHE A 40 29.57 -9.79 38.79
CA PHE A 40 28.36 -10.23 38.09
C PHE A 40 27.66 -11.35 38.88
N LEU A 41 28.38 -12.34 39.35
CA LEU A 41 27.83 -13.44 40.14
C LEU A 41 27.21 -12.92 41.44
N LEU A 42 27.92 -12.04 42.16
CA LEU A 42 27.38 -11.41 43.39
C LEU A 42 26.11 -10.60 43.10
N GLY A 43 26.13 -9.78 42.06
CA GLY A 43 24.96 -9.05 41.62
C GLY A 43 23.79 -9.96 41.25
N HIS A 44 24.06 -11.00 40.49
CA HIS A 44 23.06 -12.03 40.12
C HIS A 44 22.46 -12.70 41.35
N LEU A 45 23.29 -13.17 42.30
CA LEU A 45 22.81 -13.79 43.53
C LEU A 45 22.01 -12.82 44.40
N THR A 46 22.43 -11.56 44.48
CA THR A 46 21.69 -10.53 45.24
C THR A 46 20.31 -10.28 44.60
N VAL A 47 20.26 -10.14 43.29
CA VAL A 47 18.96 -9.97 42.60
C VAL A 47 18.11 -11.21 42.79
N ARG A 48 18.68 -12.42 42.63
CA ARG A 48 17.93 -13.68 42.66
C ARG A 48 17.33 -13.99 44.04
N PHE A 49 18.10 -13.80 45.11
CA PHE A 49 17.70 -14.25 46.44
C PHE A 49 17.21 -13.13 47.36
N VAL A 50 17.52 -11.87 47.07
CA VAL A 50 17.14 -10.75 47.93
C VAL A 50 16.10 -9.86 47.24
N VAL A 51 16.37 -9.35 46.03
CA VAL A 51 15.52 -8.36 45.38
C VAL A 51 14.26 -9.00 44.78
N TRP A 52 14.44 -10.07 43.98
CA TRP A 52 13.35 -10.63 43.19
C TRP A 52 12.20 -11.19 44.04
N PRO A 53 12.43 -11.93 45.13
CA PRO A 53 11.35 -12.39 46.01
C PRO A 53 10.59 -11.28 46.75
N GLN A 54 11.19 -10.07 46.90
CA GLN A 54 10.49 -8.95 47.51
C GLN A 54 9.45 -8.34 46.56
N ILE A 55 9.63 -8.47 45.25
CA ILE A 55 8.69 -7.96 44.24
C ILE A 55 7.34 -8.68 44.38
N GLU A 56 7.34 -9.99 44.55
CA GLU A 56 6.12 -10.79 44.78
C GLU A 56 5.34 -10.32 46.01
N LYS A 57 6.07 -10.08 47.11
CA LYS A 57 5.48 -9.58 48.37
C LYS A 57 5.01 -8.12 48.28
N SER A 58 5.46 -7.39 47.27
CA SER A 58 5.19 -5.96 47.07
C SER A 58 4.18 -5.69 45.92
N LYS A 59 3.25 -6.64 45.66
CA LYS A 59 2.24 -6.52 44.60
C LYS A 59 1.59 -5.14 44.53
N ALA A 60 1.12 -4.62 45.69
CA ALA A 60 0.51 -3.27 45.76
C ALA A 60 1.47 -2.13 45.31
N SER A 61 2.77 -2.30 45.50
CA SER A 61 3.76 -1.34 45.03
C SER A 61 3.92 -1.43 43.51
N VAL A 62 3.88 -2.62 42.95
CA VAL A 62 3.92 -2.86 41.49
C VAL A 62 2.68 -2.23 40.83
N GLU A 63 1.47 -2.48 41.35
CA GLU A 63 0.23 -1.85 40.91
C GLU A 63 0.33 -0.32 40.91
N LYS A 64 0.83 0.25 42.01
CA LYS A 64 0.99 1.71 42.15
C LYS A 64 1.99 2.27 41.15
N VAL A 65 3.13 1.59 40.92
CA VAL A 65 4.17 2.04 39.98
C VAL A 65 3.66 2.01 38.54
N ILE A 66 2.99 0.90 38.16
CA ILE A 66 2.40 0.79 36.82
C ILE A 66 1.31 1.86 36.66
N GLY A 67 0.39 1.96 37.64
CA GLY A 67 -0.72 2.92 37.59
C GLY A 67 -0.25 4.37 37.46
N ALA A 68 0.77 4.75 38.24
CA ALA A 68 1.34 6.09 38.15
C ALA A 68 2.02 6.38 36.79
N ARG A 69 2.54 5.33 36.14
CA ARG A 69 3.23 5.48 34.83
C ARG A 69 2.24 5.64 33.68
N VAL A 70 1.14 4.90 33.70
CA VAL A 70 0.13 4.88 32.63
C VAL A 70 -1.07 5.79 32.90
N GLY A 71 -1.21 6.32 34.12
CA GLY A 71 -2.27 7.26 34.47
C GLY A 71 -3.65 6.62 34.71
N VAL A 72 -3.68 5.32 35.02
CA VAL A 72 -4.92 4.56 35.30
C VAL A 72 -4.79 3.76 36.61
N ASN A 73 -5.91 3.36 37.17
CA ASN A 73 -5.91 2.43 38.31
C ASN A 73 -5.58 1.02 37.82
N VAL A 74 -4.58 0.40 38.44
CA VAL A 74 -4.10 -0.95 38.09
C VAL A 74 -4.39 -1.88 39.24
N THR A 75 -4.96 -3.06 38.94
CA THR A 75 -5.16 -4.16 39.89
C THR A 75 -4.64 -5.46 39.26
N ILE A 76 -4.03 -6.28 40.11
CA ILE A 76 -3.47 -7.58 39.76
C ILE A 76 -4.09 -8.61 40.71
N ASP A 77 -4.59 -9.75 40.21
CA ASP A 77 -5.13 -10.81 41.07
C ASP A 77 -3.99 -11.55 41.77
N ASP A 78 -2.99 -12.01 40.99
CA ASP A 78 -1.83 -12.68 41.52
C ASP A 78 -0.55 -12.31 40.77
N LEU A 79 0.58 -12.38 41.48
CA LEU A 79 1.91 -12.08 40.95
C LEU A 79 2.90 -13.12 41.47
N HIS A 80 3.37 -13.96 40.57
CA HIS A 80 4.43 -14.92 40.85
C HIS A 80 5.74 -14.49 40.23
N VAL A 81 6.84 -14.65 40.95
CA VAL A 81 8.17 -14.40 40.43
C VAL A 81 9.01 -15.67 40.48
N SER A 82 9.78 -15.86 39.42
CA SER A 82 10.62 -17.04 39.25
C SER A 82 11.88 -16.72 38.48
N TRP A 83 12.64 -17.74 38.14
CA TRP A 83 13.86 -17.60 37.32
C TRP A 83 13.82 -18.64 36.21
N THR A 84 14.05 -18.21 35.00
CA THR A 84 14.26 -19.08 33.84
C THR A 84 15.70 -19.00 33.42
N GLY A 85 16.48 -20.03 33.80
CA GLY A 85 17.95 -20.00 33.68
C GLY A 85 18.56 -18.90 34.52
N ILE A 86 19.20 -17.93 33.86
CA ILE A 86 19.86 -16.78 34.53
C ILE A 86 18.99 -15.50 34.45
N ARG A 87 17.77 -15.56 33.94
CA ARG A 87 16.87 -14.38 33.77
C ARG A 87 15.75 -14.37 34.80
N PRO A 88 15.47 -13.22 35.40
CA PRO A 88 14.29 -13.05 36.23
C PRO A 88 13.04 -13.18 35.35
N SER A 89 12.08 -13.97 35.79
CA SER A 89 10.79 -14.18 35.16
C SER A 89 9.66 -13.89 36.13
N PHE A 90 8.51 -13.54 35.56
CA PHE A 90 7.30 -13.28 36.34
C PHE A 90 6.06 -13.80 35.59
N GLU A 91 5.02 -14.09 36.35
CA GLU A 91 3.69 -14.40 35.87
C GLU A 91 2.70 -13.52 36.62
N ILE A 92 1.83 -12.87 35.86
CA ILE A 92 0.76 -12.02 36.39
C ILE A 92 -0.56 -12.61 35.93
N ASP A 93 -1.42 -12.92 36.89
CA ASP A 93 -2.80 -13.32 36.63
C ASP A 93 -3.76 -12.16 36.92
N GLY A 94 -4.71 -11.95 36.01
CA GLY A 94 -5.82 -11.01 36.18
C GLY A 94 -5.41 -9.55 36.27
N LEU A 95 -4.59 -9.07 35.35
CA LEU A 95 -4.26 -7.63 35.24
C LEU A 95 -5.45 -6.84 34.71
N ARG A 96 -5.84 -5.76 35.41
CA ARG A 96 -6.92 -4.86 35.00
C ARG A 96 -6.44 -3.40 35.06
N PHE A 97 -6.79 -2.64 34.02
CA PHE A 97 -6.68 -1.19 34.01
C PHE A 97 -8.07 -0.58 34.08
N THR A 98 -8.26 0.37 34.96
CA THR A 98 -9.53 1.10 35.09
C THR A 98 -9.24 2.60 35.04
N ALA A 99 -9.86 3.31 34.11
CA ALA A 99 -9.71 4.75 34.02
C ALA A 99 -10.25 5.43 35.30
N PRO A 100 -9.69 6.59 35.74
CA PRO A 100 -10.03 7.20 37.03
C PRO A 100 -11.50 7.52 37.26
N GLU A 101 -12.26 7.75 36.18
CA GLU A 101 -13.69 8.10 36.21
C GLU A 101 -14.61 6.94 35.85
N GLU A 102 -14.05 5.73 35.60
CA GLU A 102 -14.79 4.57 35.16
C GLU A 102 -14.86 3.49 36.25
N THR A 103 -15.94 2.70 36.23
CA THR A 103 -16.12 1.56 37.12
C THR A 103 -15.80 0.23 36.47
N LYS A 104 -15.79 0.20 35.13
CA LYS A 104 -15.47 -1.02 34.36
C LYS A 104 -14.01 -0.95 33.92
N PRO A 105 -13.30 -2.07 33.91
CA PRO A 105 -11.96 -2.10 33.39
C PRO A 105 -11.94 -1.78 31.89
N SER A 106 -11.03 -0.91 31.49
CA SER A 106 -10.75 -0.57 30.08
C SER A 106 -9.72 -1.50 29.44
N LEU A 107 -9.03 -2.32 30.28
CA LEU A 107 -8.17 -3.43 29.87
C LEU A 107 -8.31 -4.55 30.88
N PHE A 108 -8.45 -5.76 30.38
CA PHE A 108 -8.32 -6.99 31.17
C PHE A 108 -7.35 -7.93 30.43
N ILE A 109 -6.38 -8.50 31.16
CA ILE A 109 -5.48 -9.54 30.65
C ILE A 109 -5.50 -10.67 31.66
N LYS A 110 -5.90 -11.86 31.24
CA LYS A 110 -6.02 -13.02 32.10
C LYS A 110 -4.67 -13.50 32.58
N ARG A 111 -3.69 -13.60 31.67
CA ARG A 111 -2.34 -14.03 32.00
C ARG A 111 -1.27 -13.26 31.22
N ILE A 112 -0.23 -12.87 31.93
CA ILE A 112 0.99 -12.31 31.37
C ILE A 112 2.15 -13.12 31.90
N TYR A 113 2.97 -13.66 31.00
CA TYR A 113 4.27 -14.22 31.34
C TYR A 113 5.38 -13.34 30.76
N GLY A 114 6.43 -13.10 31.53
CA GLY A 114 7.55 -12.30 31.03
C GLY A 114 8.89 -12.70 31.63
N GLN A 115 9.93 -12.57 30.81
CA GLN A 115 11.32 -12.66 31.23
C GLN A 115 12.00 -11.32 31.04
N LEU A 116 12.61 -10.77 32.10
CA LEU A 116 13.35 -9.54 32.01
C LEU A 116 14.67 -9.74 31.26
N SER A 117 14.97 -8.78 30.41
CA SER A 117 16.30 -8.63 29.83
C SER A 117 17.27 -8.01 30.84
N TRP A 118 18.52 -8.39 30.81
CA TRP A 118 19.57 -7.74 31.59
C TRP A 118 19.72 -6.24 31.29
N LYS A 119 19.27 -5.79 30.12
CA LYS A 119 19.14 -4.35 29.76
C LYS A 119 18.31 -3.56 30.80
N SER A 120 17.31 -4.19 31.44
CA SER A 120 16.46 -3.57 32.46
C SER A 120 17.25 -3.03 33.64
N PHE A 121 18.24 -3.78 34.10
CA PHE A 121 19.07 -3.37 35.23
C PHE A 121 20.05 -2.25 34.89
N TYR A 122 20.47 -2.19 33.63
CA TYR A 122 21.37 -1.15 33.15
C TYR A 122 20.64 0.18 32.86
N HIS A 123 19.46 0.10 32.25
CA HIS A 123 18.67 1.28 31.87
C HIS A 123 17.67 1.73 32.95
N LEU A 124 17.48 0.93 34.02
CA LEU A 124 16.47 1.15 35.07
C LEU A 124 15.04 1.29 34.50
N LEU A 125 14.77 0.61 33.38
CA LEU A 125 13.49 0.53 32.71
C LEU A 125 13.16 -0.95 32.42
N PRO A 126 11.87 -1.35 32.37
CA PRO A 126 11.52 -2.71 32.04
C PRO A 126 11.80 -2.97 30.55
N TYR A 127 12.82 -3.78 30.28
CA TYR A 127 13.08 -4.42 28.99
C TYR A 127 12.86 -5.90 29.12
N PHE A 128 12.11 -6.46 28.19
CA PHE A 128 11.77 -7.87 28.20
C PHE A 128 12.61 -8.61 27.16
N HIS A 129 13.12 -9.78 27.55
CA HIS A 129 13.64 -10.76 26.62
C HIS A 129 12.50 -11.45 25.88
N GLU A 130 11.44 -11.76 26.62
CA GLU A 130 10.16 -12.19 26.06
C GLU A 130 9.03 -11.74 26.98
N ILE A 131 7.89 -11.41 26.37
CA ILE A 131 6.65 -11.15 27.09
C ILE A 131 5.48 -11.72 26.28
N HIS A 132 4.63 -12.50 26.96
CA HIS A 132 3.51 -13.20 26.39
C HIS A 132 2.22 -12.73 27.08
N PHE A 133 1.22 -12.41 26.28
CA PHE A 133 -0.11 -12.03 26.74
C PHE A 133 -1.12 -13.08 26.29
N GLU A 134 -1.95 -13.57 27.19
CA GLU A 134 -2.99 -14.56 26.90
C GLU A 134 -4.36 -14.06 27.40
N ASP A 135 -5.39 -14.25 26.56
CA ASP A 135 -6.77 -13.90 26.86
C ASP A 135 -6.91 -12.44 27.31
N ALA A 136 -6.60 -11.50 26.44
CA ALA A 136 -6.74 -10.08 26.72
C ALA A 136 -8.02 -9.50 26.11
N GLU A 137 -8.68 -8.61 26.85
CA GLU A 137 -9.78 -7.80 26.37
C GLU A 137 -9.42 -6.32 26.52
N ILE A 138 -9.37 -5.62 25.39
CA ILE A 138 -8.98 -4.22 25.31
C ILE A 138 -10.17 -3.41 24.85
N PHE A 139 -10.54 -2.39 25.61
CA PHE A 139 -11.57 -1.43 25.22
C PHE A 139 -10.92 -0.17 24.68
N SER A 140 -11.33 0.20 23.50
CA SER A 140 -10.85 1.37 22.78
C SER A 140 -12.03 2.19 22.31
N GLN A 141 -11.91 3.50 22.38
CA GLN A 141 -12.97 4.41 21.93
C GLN A 141 -12.40 5.62 21.21
N ARG A 142 -13.17 6.13 20.29
CA ARG A 142 -13.01 7.48 19.75
C ARG A 142 -14.18 8.34 20.18
N ASN A 143 -13.92 9.35 20.99
CA ASN A 143 -15.00 10.19 21.51
C ASN A 143 -15.52 11.17 20.43
N THR A 144 -16.58 11.90 20.75
CA THR A 144 -17.22 12.89 19.85
C THR A 144 -16.31 14.05 19.41
N LYS A 145 -15.17 14.27 20.09
CA LYS A 145 -14.14 15.26 19.74
C LYS A 145 -13.00 14.66 18.89
N GLY A 146 -13.08 13.37 18.55
CA GLY A 146 -12.05 12.68 17.76
C GLY A 146 -10.85 12.17 18.58
N VAL A 147 -10.85 12.34 19.91
CA VAL A 147 -9.78 11.84 20.77
C VAL A 147 -9.91 10.32 20.89
N ILE A 148 -8.80 9.62 20.65
CA ILE A 148 -8.72 8.16 20.74
C ILE A 148 -8.18 7.79 22.13
N THR A 149 -8.84 6.84 22.77
CA THR A 149 -8.42 6.24 24.03
C THR A 149 -8.32 4.73 23.84
N ILE A 150 -7.20 4.12 24.22
CA ILE A 150 -6.98 2.66 24.17
C ILE A 150 -6.63 2.19 25.59
N ALA A 151 -7.33 1.18 26.08
CA ALA A 151 -7.13 0.66 27.42
C ALA A 151 -7.22 1.74 28.53
N GLY A 152 -8.03 2.77 28.34
CA GLY A 152 -8.14 3.92 29.26
C GLY A 152 -7.05 4.97 29.10
N ILE A 153 -6.07 4.76 28.24
CA ILE A 153 -4.95 5.68 28.01
C ILE A 153 -5.24 6.52 26.76
N LYS A 154 -5.18 7.84 26.89
CA LYS A 154 -5.31 8.76 25.75
C LYS A 154 -4.11 8.64 24.82
N ILE A 155 -4.37 8.41 23.54
CA ILE A 155 -3.33 8.39 22.53
C ILE A 155 -3.14 9.80 22.00
N ASP A 156 -1.96 10.36 22.27
CA ASP A 156 -1.53 11.62 21.65
C ASP A 156 -0.99 11.34 20.26
N SER A 157 -1.61 11.96 19.25
CA SER A 157 -1.23 11.83 17.84
C SER A 157 -0.12 12.81 17.43
N SER A 158 0.61 13.38 18.38
CA SER A 158 1.75 14.28 18.08
C SER A 158 2.83 13.53 17.29
N PRO A 159 3.19 13.96 16.07
CA PRO A 159 4.12 13.21 15.21
C PRO A 159 5.59 13.28 15.67
N SER A 160 5.91 13.89 16.81
CA SER A 160 7.28 14.15 17.26
C SER A 160 7.79 13.27 18.40
N ASP A 161 6.93 12.49 19.08
CA ASP A 161 7.34 11.61 20.17
C ASP A 161 7.17 10.13 19.81
N TYR A 162 8.29 9.48 19.51
CA TYR A 162 8.35 8.04 19.22
C TYR A 162 8.81 7.21 20.45
N SER A 163 8.80 7.76 21.66
CA SER A 163 9.34 7.09 22.85
C SER A 163 8.66 5.76 23.16
N THR A 164 7.34 5.71 23.04
CA THR A 164 6.55 4.47 23.24
C THR A 164 6.86 3.44 22.18
N GLN A 165 6.92 3.83 20.92
CA GLN A 165 7.26 2.94 19.80
C GLN A 165 8.71 2.45 19.92
N ASN A 166 9.65 3.33 20.25
CA ASN A 166 11.05 2.98 20.50
C ASN A 166 11.15 1.95 21.63
N TRP A 167 10.39 2.13 22.72
CA TRP A 167 10.35 1.17 23.82
C TRP A 167 9.77 -0.17 23.37
N LEU A 168 8.65 -0.17 22.64
CA LEU A 168 7.99 -1.38 22.13
C LEU A 168 8.95 -2.22 21.26
N PHE A 169 9.61 -1.59 20.30
CA PHE A 169 10.55 -2.25 19.40
C PHE A 169 11.92 -2.56 20.05
N SER A 170 12.15 -2.16 21.28
CA SER A 170 13.34 -2.50 22.06
C SER A 170 13.19 -3.79 22.86
N GLN A 171 11.99 -4.37 22.93
CA GLN A 171 11.73 -5.68 23.51
C GLN A 171 12.20 -6.76 22.54
N ASP A 172 12.83 -7.85 23.03
CA ASP A 172 13.39 -8.86 22.10
C ASP A 172 12.25 -9.68 21.46
N LEU A 173 11.23 -10.10 22.24
CA LEU A 173 10.05 -10.83 21.76
C LEU A 173 8.77 -10.34 22.49
N ILE A 174 7.74 -10.07 21.73
CA ILE A 174 6.38 -9.84 22.23
C ILE A 174 5.45 -10.80 21.52
N GLU A 175 4.69 -11.59 22.28
CA GLU A 175 3.63 -12.42 21.75
C GLU A 175 2.30 -12.09 22.44
N ALA A 176 1.20 -12.14 21.69
CA ALA A 176 -0.12 -12.02 22.23
C ALA A 176 -1.06 -13.03 21.54
N LYS A 177 -1.84 -13.75 22.33
CA LYS A 177 -2.81 -14.75 21.87
C LYS A 177 -4.18 -14.46 22.42
N GLN A 178 -5.21 -14.65 21.58
CA GLN A 178 -6.61 -14.50 21.95
C GLN A 178 -6.90 -13.11 22.54
N VAL A 179 -6.50 -12.05 21.81
CA VAL A 179 -6.77 -10.67 22.22
C VAL A 179 -8.02 -10.15 21.52
N LYS A 180 -9.01 -9.75 22.29
CA LYS A 180 -10.23 -9.12 21.81
C LYS A 180 -10.12 -7.61 21.95
N LEU A 181 -10.09 -6.91 20.82
CA LEU A 181 -10.11 -5.46 20.76
C LEU A 181 -11.54 -4.97 20.50
N ASN A 182 -12.16 -4.35 21.49
CA ASN A 182 -13.46 -3.71 21.36
C ASN A 182 -13.26 -2.26 20.93
N TRP A 183 -13.93 -1.82 19.88
CA TRP A 183 -13.84 -0.47 19.35
C TRP A 183 -15.21 0.22 19.39
N ASP A 184 -15.29 1.37 20.07
CA ASP A 184 -16.47 2.23 20.15
C ASP A 184 -16.19 3.59 19.47
N ASP A 185 -16.83 3.85 18.33
CA ASP A 185 -16.66 5.10 17.58
C ASP A 185 -17.84 6.05 17.80
N GLN A 186 -17.77 6.82 18.87
CA GLN A 186 -18.79 7.80 19.24
C GLN A 186 -18.83 9.01 18.29
N LEU A 187 -17.72 9.31 17.59
CA LEU A 187 -17.69 10.38 16.59
C LEU A 187 -18.64 10.08 15.43
N ASN A 188 -18.67 8.84 14.99
CA ASN A 188 -19.51 8.37 13.88
C ASN A 188 -20.83 7.77 14.34
N ARG A 189 -21.10 7.72 15.65
CA ARG A 189 -22.32 7.16 16.26
C ARG A 189 -22.65 5.73 15.82
N LYS A 190 -21.62 4.89 15.71
CA LYS A 190 -21.74 3.49 15.31
C LYS A 190 -21.89 2.57 16.51
N SER A 191 -22.45 1.40 16.28
CA SER A 191 -22.44 0.33 17.27
C SER A 191 -21.01 -0.14 17.53
N PRO A 192 -20.65 -0.47 18.77
CA PRO A 192 -19.35 -1.03 19.07
C PRO A 192 -19.09 -2.29 18.23
N THR A 193 -17.88 -2.40 17.69
CA THR A 193 -17.41 -3.56 16.95
C THR A 193 -16.21 -4.19 17.65
N PHE A 194 -15.85 -5.40 17.27
CA PHE A 194 -14.67 -6.05 17.84
C PHE A 194 -13.81 -6.70 16.77
N ILE A 195 -12.52 -6.74 17.05
CA ILE A 195 -11.49 -7.43 16.27
C ILE A 195 -10.85 -8.46 17.19
N GLU A 196 -10.76 -9.70 16.76
CA GLU A 196 -10.11 -10.76 17.52
C GLU A 196 -8.73 -11.05 16.91
N VAL A 197 -7.69 -10.71 17.66
CA VAL A 197 -6.32 -11.08 17.34
C VAL A 197 -6.08 -12.48 17.88
N GLN A 198 -6.02 -13.46 16.99
CA GLN A 198 -5.77 -14.85 17.35
C GLN A 198 -4.31 -15.02 17.79
N GLU A 199 -3.40 -14.42 17.04
CA GLU A 199 -1.97 -14.43 17.31
C GLU A 199 -1.30 -13.14 16.80
N LEU A 200 -0.47 -12.58 17.64
CA LEU A 200 0.46 -11.51 17.30
C LEU A 200 1.84 -11.90 17.82
N ALA A 201 2.85 -11.80 16.97
CA ALA A 201 4.24 -11.93 17.38
C ALA A 201 5.07 -10.78 16.82
N LEU A 202 5.95 -10.21 17.63
CA LEU A 202 6.89 -9.18 17.27
C LEU A 202 8.28 -9.58 17.78
N GLU A 203 9.16 -9.95 16.87
CA GLU A 203 10.55 -10.31 17.13
C GLU A 203 11.45 -9.14 16.77
N ASN A 204 12.25 -8.67 17.71
CA ASN A 204 13.12 -7.53 17.52
C ASN A 204 14.60 -7.88 17.72
N GLY A 205 15.37 -7.70 16.67
CA GLY A 205 16.83 -7.70 16.71
C GLY A 205 17.40 -6.29 16.82
N ILE A 206 18.71 -6.17 16.65
CA ILE A 206 19.40 -4.88 16.74
C ILE A 206 18.95 -3.93 15.62
N ARG A 207 18.69 -4.45 14.44
CA ARG A 207 18.32 -3.67 13.24
C ARG A 207 17.17 -4.26 12.45
N GLN A 208 16.92 -5.54 12.62
CA GLN A 208 15.88 -6.27 11.89
C GLN A 208 14.75 -6.60 12.84
N HIS A 209 13.55 -6.38 12.39
CA HIS A 209 12.31 -6.59 13.13
C HIS A 209 11.35 -7.40 12.28
N LYS A 210 10.65 -8.34 12.89
CA LYS A 210 9.63 -9.15 12.23
C LYS A 210 8.34 -9.05 13.02
N GLY A 211 7.24 -8.81 12.33
CA GLY A 211 5.91 -8.87 12.90
C GLY A 211 5.06 -9.88 12.17
N SER A 212 4.24 -10.61 12.90
CA SER A 212 3.16 -11.43 12.35
C SER A 212 1.87 -11.18 13.11
N LEU A 213 0.77 -11.14 12.38
CA LEU A 213 -0.57 -10.90 12.91
C LEU A 213 -1.55 -11.84 12.24
N ILE A 214 -2.31 -12.59 13.03
CA ILE A 214 -3.47 -13.36 12.58
C ILE A 214 -4.70 -12.77 13.26
N VAL A 215 -5.63 -12.27 12.45
CA VAL A 215 -6.79 -11.53 12.95
C VAL A 215 -8.08 -12.01 12.31
N THR A 216 -9.14 -12.11 13.13
CA THR A 216 -10.51 -12.32 12.68
C THR A 216 -11.32 -11.07 12.96
N THR A 217 -12.12 -10.66 12.00
CA THR A 217 -13.01 -9.49 12.13
C THR A 217 -14.44 -9.87 11.77
N PRO A 218 -15.46 -9.08 12.14
CA PRO A 218 -16.83 -9.31 11.68
C PRO A 218 -17.00 -9.20 10.16
N TRP A 219 -15.99 -8.66 9.49
CA TRP A 219 -16.02 -8.38 8.04
C TRP A 219 -15.44 -9.51 7.18
N ASN A 220 -14.65 -10.44 7.75
CA ASN A 220 -14.08 -11.57 7.01
C ASN A 220 -14.61 -12.91 7.53
N GLN A 221 -14.74 -13.89 6.61
CA GLN A 221 -15.23 -15.25 6.92
C GLN A 221 -14.08 -16.20 7.26
N GLY A 222 -13.00 -15.70 7.85
CA GLY A 222 -11.83 -16.48 8.22
C GLY A 222 -10.73 -15.56 8.69
N PRO A 223 -9.60 -16.11 9.16
CA PRO A 223 -8.50 -15.29 9.61
C PRO A 223 -7.85 -14.54 8.43
N ALA A 224 -7.47 -13.30 8.68
CA ALA A 224 -6.53 -12.56 7.83
C ALA A 224 -5.14 -12.64 8.44
N GLU A 225 -4.14 -12.89 7.62
CA GLU A 225 -2.74 -12.96 8.02
C GLU A 225 -1.98 -11.80 7.44
N VAL A 226 -1.16 -11.13 8.27
CA VAL A 226 -0.25 -10.06 7.87
C VAL A 226 1.13 -10.34 8.45
N LYS A 227 2.17 -10.26 7.63
CA LYS A 227 3.57 -10.39 8.04
C LYS A 227 4.35 -9.17 7.60
N LEU A 228 5.17 -8.65 8.48
CA LEU A 228 6.03 -7.50 8.25
C LEU A 228 7.46 -7.87 8.64
N GLY A 229 8.39 -7.66 7.73
CA GLY A 229 9.83 -7.73 8.02
C GLY A 229 10.46 -6.40 7.63
N PHE A 230 11.10 -5.71 8.58
CA PHE A 230 11.70 -4.41 8.30
C PHE A 230 13.05 -4.23 9.01
N ALA A 231 13.82 -3.27 8.51
CA ALA A 231 15.04 -2.79 9.11
C ALA A 231 15.00 -1.25 9.17
N HIS A 232 15.78 -0.68 10.07
CA HIS A 232 16.00 0.77 10.15
C HIS A 232 17.49 1.11 10.00
N HIS A 233 17.80 2.36 9.65
CA HIS A 233 19.17 2.82 9.53
C HIS A 233 19.88 2.84 10.90
N LEU A 234 21.20 2.62 10.91
CA LEU A 234 22.03 2.73 12.12
C LEU A 234 21.92 4.16 12.68
N GLY A 235 21.57 4.26 13.98
CA GLY A 235 21.40 5.55 14.67
C GLY A 235 20.06 6.23 14.42
N GLY A 236 19.17 5.66 13.61
CA GLY A 236 17.79 6.12 13.45
C GLY A 236 16.89 5.66 14.58
N GLU A 237 15.85 6.44 14.88
CA GLU A 237 14.79 6.05 15.81
C GLU A 237 13.97 4.92 15.20
N ILE A 238 13.99 3.77 15.87
CA ILE A 238 13.28 2.57 15.41
C ILE A 238 11.78 2.77 15.35
N GLY A 239 11.21 3.54 16.28
CA GLY A 239 9.78 3.86 16.31
C GLY A 239 9.32 4.78 15.18
N ASN A 240 10.24 5.41 14.45
CA ASN A 240 9.90 6.21 13.29
C ASN A 240 9.72 5.32 12.05
N TRP A 241 8.51 4.82 11.88
CA TRP A 241 8.12 3.94 10.77
C TRP A 241 8.40 4.54 9.37
N ARG A 242 8.54 5.88 9.27
CA ARG A 242 8.89 6.56 8.00
C ARG A 242 10.29 6.23 7.51
N ASN A 243 11.14 5.66 8.36
CA ASN A 243 12.52 5.27 8.03
C ASN A 243 12.67 3.75 7.85
N TRP A 244 11.56 3.02 7.79
CA TRP A 244 11.59 1.57 7.63
C TRP A 244 11.81 1.15 6.18
N ILE A 245 12.64 0.13 6.02
CA ILE A 245 12.91 -0.55 4.76
C ILE A 245 12.63 -2.03 4.97
N GLY A 246 11.78 -2.62 4.14
CA GLY A 246 11.41 -4.02 4.36
C GLY A 246 10.36 -4.57 3.41
N ASN A 247 9.67 -5.59 3.90
CA ASN A 247 8.62 -6.28 3.14
C ASN A 247 7.36 -6.42 4.00
N LEU A 248 6.22 -6.20 3.37
CA LEU A 248 4.89 -6.47 3.91
C LEU A 248 4.25 -7.57 3.06
N SER A 249 3.76 -8.63 3.68
CA SER A 249 2.94 -9.65 3.01
C SER A 249 1.61 -9.82 3.73
N TRP A 250 0.59 -10.20 2.98
CA TRP A 250 -0.74 -10.43 3.52
C TRP A 250 -1.44 -11.57 2.80
N ASN A 251 -2.39 -12.18 3.49
CA ASN A 251 -3.36 -13.13 2.96
C ASN A 251 -4.71 -12.87 3.62
N ILE A 252 -5.66 -12.38 2.85
CA ILE A 252 -7.00 -12.02 3.29
C ILE A 252 -8.00 -12.78 2.42
N ASN A 253 -8.91 -13.52 3.06
CA ASN A 253 -9.90 -14.31 2.37
C ASN A 253 -11.31 -13.90 2.78
N ASN A 254 -12.20 -13.82 1.78
CA ASN A 254 -13.63 -13.60 1.97
C ASN A 254 -13.98 -12.37 2.83
N LEU A 255 -13.35 -11.23 2.52
CA LEU A 255 -13.61 -9.95 3.17
C LEU A 255 -14.89 -9.33 2.58
N ASP A 256 -15.88 -9.08 3.42
CA ASP A 256 -17.16 -8.49 3.04
C ASP A 256 -17.05 -6.97 2.91
N LEU A 257 -16.98 -6.49 1.68
CA LEU A 257 -16.81 -5.06 1.39
C LEU A 257 -18.00 -4.23 1.85
N LYS A 258 -19.23 -4.79 1.87
CA LYS A 258 -20.41 -4.09 2.35
C LYS A 258 -20.34 -3.82 3.84
N LYS A 259 -19.88 -4.79 4.62
CA LYS A 259 -19.66 -4.62 6.05
C LYS A 259 -18.57 -3.59 6.34
N ILE A 260 -17.45 -3.63 5.59
CA ILE A 260 -16.40 -2.61 5.70
C ILE A 260 -16.94 -1.23 5.35
N ALA A 261 -17.68 -1.11 4.25
CA ALA A 261 -18.27 0.16 3.84
C ALA A 261 -19.23 0.73 4.90
N SER A 262 -19.92 -0.14 5.63
CA SER A 262 -20.77 0.28 6.75
C SER A 262 -19.97 0.79 7.96
N GLU A 263 -18.75 0.32 8.18
CA GLU A 263 -17.89 0.73 9.29
C GLU A 263 -17.05 1.97 8.96
N PHE A 264 -16.56 2.09 7.74
CA PHE A 264 -15.74 3.20 7.31
C PHE A 264 -16.52 4.13 6.39
N HIS A 265 -16.40 5.44 6.59
CA HIS A 265 -17.09 6.43 5.78
C HIS A 265 -16.37 6.62 4.44
N PHE A 266 -16.65 5.76 3.48
CA PHE A 266 -16.25 6.02 2.11
C PHE A 266 -17.22 7.02 1.45
N GLN A 267 -16.71 7.86 0.54
CA GLN A 267 -17.57 8.73 -0.29
C GLN A 267 -18.26 7.93 -1.41
N LEU A 268 -18.83 6.78 -1.05
CA LEU A 268 -19.51 5.85 -1.92
C LEU A 268 -20.94 5.66 -1.41
N SER A 269 -21.91 5.58 -2.32
CA SER A 269 -23.29 5.21 -1.99
C SER A 269 -23.46 3.70 -1.85
N ALA A 270 -22.65 2.92 -2.57
CA ALA A 270 -22.55 1.49 -2.41
C ALA A 270 -21.11 0.99 -2.63
N LEU A 271 -20.69 0.06 -1.78
CA LEU A 271 -19.50 -0.78 -1.95
C LEU A 271 -19.88 -2.17 -1.47
N GLU A 272 -20.04 -3.10 -2.40
CA GLU A 272 -20.43 -4.47 -2.08
C GLU A 272 -19.53 -5.46 -2.82
N GLY A 273 -19.43 -6.65 -2.28
CA GLY A 273 -18.66 -7.77 -2.85
C GLY A 273 -17.88 -8.52 -1.78
N ILE A 274 -17.35 -9.67 -2.16
CA ILE A 274 -16.49 -10.49 -1.31
C ILE A 274 -15.08 -10.46 -1.89
N LEU A 275 -14.17 -9.82 -1.16
CA LEU A 275 -12.77 -9.63 -1.56
C LEU A 275 -11.88 -10.74 -1.00
N SER A 276 -11.05 -11.31 -1.84
CA SER A 276 -9.87 -12.08 -1.45
C SER A 276 -8.62 -11.45 -2.04
N SER A 277 -7.57 -11.36 -1.24
CA SER A 277 -6.31 -10.75 -1.67
C SER A 277 -5.13 -11.38 -0.96
N ASN A 278 -4.07 -11.62 -1.71
CA ASN A 278 -2.77 -11.99 -1.14
C ASN A 278 -1.67 -11.26 -1.90
N GLY A 279 -0.55 -11.02 -1.23
CA GLY A 279 0.53 -10.30 -1.88
C GLY A 279 1.75 -10.08 -1.01
N ASN A 280 2.74 -9.48 -1.66
CA ASN A 280 3.98 -9.05 -1.03
C ASN A 280 4.38 -7.70 -1.64
N LEU A 281 4.63 -6.72 -0.79
CA LEU A 281 5.12 -5.39 -1.15
C LEU A 281 6.45 -5.11 -0.46
N LYS A 282 7.40 -4.62 -1.20
CA LYS A 282 8.58 -3.97 -0.64
C LYS A 282 8.21 -2.57 -0.18
N ILE A 283 8.78 -2.16 0.92
CA ILE A 283 8.58 -0.83 1.52
C ILE A 283 9.95 -0.19 1.65
N ASP A 284 10.09 1.02 1.16
CA ASP A 284 11.24 1.89 1.41
C ASP A 284 10.75 3.24 1.92
N ASN A 285 11.27 3.67 3.08
CA ASN A 285 10.85 4.93 3.73
C ASN A 285 9.33 5.07 3.85
N ALA A 286 8.67 3.96 4.25
CA ALA A 286 7.21 3.83 4.38
C ALA A 286 6.41 4.04 3.07
N GLN A 287 7.08 4.00 1.92
CA GLN A 287 6.46 4.04 0.60
C GLN A 287 6.56 2.67 -0.08
N PRO A 288 5.54 2.24 -0.83
CA PRO A 288 5.66 1.04 -1.65
C PRO A 288 6.78 1.20 -2.69
N ASP A 289 7.70 0.23 -2.74
CA ASP A 289 8.88 0.24 -3.64
C ASP A 289 8.93 -0.98 -4.56
N GLY A 290 7.85 -1.68 -4.69
CA GLY A 290 7.71 -2.82 -5.59
C GLY A 290 6.99 -3.98 -4.94
N GLY A 291 6.46 -4.88 -5.78
CA GLY A 291 5.84 -6.10 -5.30
C GLY A 291 4.79 -6.65 -6.24
N GLU A 292 4.21 -7.75 -5.80
CA GLU A 292 3.18 -8.45 -6.55
C GLU A 292 2.02 -8.81 -5.62
N PHE A 293 0.80 -8.69 -6.14
CA PHE A 293 -0.38 -9.05 -5.37
C PHE A 293 -1.52 -9.52 -6.27
N PHE A 294 -2.32 -10.40 -5.72
CA PHE A 294 -3.53 -10.90 -6.32
C PHE A 294 -4.75 -10.28 -5.65
N ILE A 295 -5.77 -9.98 -6.45
CA ILE A 295 -7.08 -9.52 -6.00
C ILE A 295 -8.13 -10.34 -6.71
N ALA A 296 -9.13 -10.83 -5.96
CA ALA A 296 -10.36 -11.39 -6.52
C ALA A 296 -11.56 -10.80 -5.77
N VAL A 297 -12.56 -10.36 -6.49
CA VAL A 297 -13.81 -9.85 -5.90
C VAL A 297 -14.99 -10.52 -6.57
N ASP A 298 -15.82 -11.17 -5.78
CA ASP A 298 -17.10 -11.72 -6.23
C ASP A 298 -18.22 -10.72 -5.97
N ASN A 299 -19.12 -10.56 -6.94
CA ASN A 299 -20.29 -9.67 -6.90
C ASN A 299 -19.93 -8.23 -6.52
N LEU A 300 -18.95 -7.68 -7.22
CA LEU A 300 -18.50 -6.32 -7.01
C LEU A 300 -19.55 -5.30 -7.44
N ILE A 301 -19.96 -4.43 -6.53
CA ILE A 301 -20.76 -3.23 -6.82
C ILE A 301 -20.04 -2.04 -6.21
N VAL A 302 -19.75 -1.04 -7.05
CA VAL A 302 -19.15 0.23 -6.60
C VAL A 302 -19.96 1.38 -7.17
N GLN A 303 -20.54 2.18 -6.31
CA GLN A 303 -21.32 3.35 -6.71
C GLN A 303 -20.85 4.58 -5.93
N SER A 304 -20.54 5.65 -6.63
CA SER A 304 -20.23 6.93 -6.00
C SER A 304 -21.48 7.61 -5.46
N SER A 305 -21.35 8.33 -4.33
CA SER A 305 -22.43 9.17 -3.81
C SER A 305 -22.85 10.30 -4.75
N LYS A 306 -22.09 10.57 -5.81
CA LYS A 306 -22.33 11.64 -6.80
C LYS A 306 -22.82 11.11 -8.15
N SER A 307 -23.03 9.80 -8.30
CA SER A 307 -23.48 9.17 -9.55
C SER A 307 -24.62 8.19 -9.31
N GLU A 308 -25.57 8.16 -10.22
CA GLU A 308 -26.61 7.12 -10.25
C GLU A 308 -26.11 5.81 -10.85
N ASP A 309 -25.03 5.85 -11.65
CA ASP A 309 -24.47 4.68 -12.30
C ASP A 309 -23.45 3.98 -11.40
N ALA A 310 -23.43 2.66 -11.42
CA ALA A 310 -22.55 1.81 -10.64
C ALA A 310 -21.67 0.94 -11.53
N ILE A 311 -20.47 0.59 -11.05
CA ILE A 311 -19.72 -0.56 -11.56
C ILE A 311 -20.38 -1.81 -10.98
N ALA A 312 -20.75 -2.77 -11.82
CA ALA A 312 -21.35 -4.03 -11.38
C ALA A 312 -20.75 -5.22 -12.14
N LEU A 313 -19.94 -6.02 -11.42
CA LEU A 313 -19.24 -7.18 -11.96
C LEU A 313 -19.58 -8.43 -11.15
N GLY A 314 -19.86 -9.55 -11.80
CA GLY A 314 -20.10 -10.82 -11.14
C GLY A 314 -18.83 -11.40 -10.52
N ARG A 315 -17.69 -11.18 -11.20
CA ARG A 315 -16.35 -11.49 -10.68
C ARG A 315 -15.30 -10.63 -11.33
N LEU A 316 -14.32 -10.25 -10.56
CA LEU A 316 -13.08 -9.58 -10.99
C LEU A 316 -11.90 -10.34 -10.42
N GLU A 317 -10.91 -10.66 -11.24
CA GLU A 317 -9.61 -11.20 -10.80
C GLU A 317 -8.48 -10.43 -11.46
N ALA A 318 -7.46 -10.12 -10.69
CA ALA A 318 -6.27 -9.47 -11.22
C ALA A 318 -5.00 -9.93 -10.48
N ASN A 319 -3.96 -10.24 -11.23
CA ASN A 319 -2.60 -10.30 -10.75
C ASN A 319 -1.90 -8.99 -11.10
N LEU A 320 -1.44 -8.31 -10.10
CA LEU A 320 -0.90 -6.96 -10.18
C LEU A 320 0.57 -6.95 -9.75
N SER A 321 1.37 -6.13 -10.41
CA SER A 321 2.70 -5.77 -9.93
C SER A 321 2.78 -4.27 -9.72
N GLN A 322 3.46 -3.86 -8.68
CA GLN A 322 3.73 -2.47 -8.36
C GLN A 322 5.23 -2.23 -8.45
N GLU A 323 5.62 -1.13 -9.06
CA GLU A 323 7.00 -0.66 -9.15
C GLU A 323 7.05 0.85 -8.90
N THR A 324 8.13 1.33 -8.29
CA THR A 324 8.37 2.76 -8.12
C THR A 324 9.70 3.12 -8.78
N THR A 325 9.67 4.04 -9.74
CA THR A 325 10.86 4.52 -10.45
C THR A 325 10.82 6.04 -10.53
N ASP A 326 11.86 6.70 -10.06
CA ASP A 326 11.98 8.17 -10.06
C ASP A 326 10.78 8.89 -9.41
N GLY A 327 10.22 8.29 -8.36
CA GLY A 327 9.05 8.80 -7.64
C GLY A 327 7.72 8.63 -8.38
N MET A 328 7.69 7.93 -9.50
CA MET A 328 6.46 7.49 -10.16
C MET A 328 6.09 6.09 -9.68
N ILE A 329 4.86 5.91 -9.27
CA ILE A 329 4.27 4.62 -8.94
C ILE A 329 3.66 4.05 -10.22
N ALA A 330 4.02 2.83 -10.56
CA ALA A 330 3.43 2.05 -11.64
C ALA A 330 2.69 0.83 -11.07
N ILE A 331 1.47 0.61 -11.52
CA ILE A 331 0.73 -0.64 -11.30
C ILE A 331 0.47 -1.27 -12.65
N SER A 332 0.98 -2.48 -12.84
CA SER A 332 0.79 -3.27 -14.05
C SER A 332 -0.09 -4.48 -13.76
N THR A 333 -1.05 -4.73 -14.64
CA THR A 333 -1.83 -5.97 -14.63
C THR A 333 -1.07 -7.05 -15.40
N LYS A 334 -0.66 -8.12 -14.73
CA LYS A 334 -0.15 -9.33 -15.40
C LYS A 334 -1.28 -10.12 -16.04
N THR A 335 -2.36 -10.27 -15.30
CA THR A 335 -3.64 -10.81 -15.75
C THR A 335 -4.75 -9.93 -15.18
N PHE A 336 -5.78 -9.71 -15.97
CA PHE A 336 -7.00 -9.05 -15.57
C PHE A 336 -8.17 -9.78 -16.21
N ALA A 337 -9.00 -10.39 -15.39
CA ALA A 337 -10.12 -11.19 -15.85
C ALA A 337 -11.40 -10.77 -15.12
N TRP A 338 -12.52 -10.79 -15.83
CA TRP A 338 -13.79 -10.35 -15.29
C TRP A 338 -14.96 -11.14 -15.85
N ARG A 339 -16.11 -11.01 -15.20
CA ARG A 339 -17.38 -11.58 -15.65
C ARG A 339 -18.51 -10.63 -15.30
N GLU A 340 -19.47 -10.53 -16.20
CA GLU A 340 -20.65 -9.69 -16.03
C GLU A 340 -21.50 -10.13 -14.83
N MET A 341 -22.14 -9.16 -14.17
CA MET A 341 -23.08 -9.41 -13.09
C MET A 341 -24.28 -10.23 -13.57
N GLY A 342 -24.64 -11.24 -12.78
CA GLY A 342 -25.75 -12.14 -13.11
C GLY A 342 -25.39 -13.32 -14.01
N SER A 343 -24.20 -13.37 -14.59
CA SER A 343 -23.72 -14.52 -15.34
C SER A 343 -23.50 -15.74 -14.44
N SER A 344 -23.68 -16.95 -15.01
CA SER A 344 -23.42 -18.19 -14.29
C SER A 344 -21.98 -18.26 -13.78
N LYS A 345 -21.75 -18.85 -12.61
CA LYS A 345 -20.39 -19.13 -12.12
C LYS A 345 -19.56 -20.02 -13.06
N SER A 346 -20.21 -20.81 -13.90
CA SER A 346 -19.58 -21.65 -14.91
C SER A 346 -19.20 -20.89 -16.20
N THR A 347 -19.69 -19.66 -16.39
CA THR A 347 -19.29 -18.83 -17.53
C THR A 347 -17.80 -18.49 -17.39
N PRO A 348 -16.96 -18.70 -18.42
CA PRO A 348 -15.56 -18.30 -18.40
C PRO A 348 -15.40 -16.81 -18.09
N LEU A 349 -14.26 -16.43 -17.52
CA LEU A 349 -13.91 -15.02 -17.34
C LEU A 349 -13.43 -14.45 -18.68
N GLU A 350 -13.89 -13.25 -19.00
CA GLU A 350 -13.33 -12.43 -20.06
C GLU A 350 -11.98 -11.87 -19.60
N ASN A 351 -11.00 -11.86 -20.50
CA ASN A 351 -9.66 -11.38 -20.18
C ASN A 351 -9.39 -10.06 -20.88
N LEU A 352 -8.85 -9.09 -20.14
CA LEU A 352 -8.27 -7.90 -20.71
C LEU A 352 -6.76 -8.05 -20.89
N SER A 353 -6.26 -7.41 -21.92
CA SER A 353 -4.82 -7.34 -22.19
C SER A 353 -4.07 -6.69 -21.02
N PRO A 354 -2.79 -7.02 -20.82
CA PRO A 354 -1.97 -6.37 -19.80
C PRO A 354 -1.92 -4.86 -19.97
N MET A 355 -2.08 -4.15 -18.87
CA MET A 355 -2.11 -2.68 -18.81
C MET A 355 -1.22 -2.18 -17.69
N THR A 356 -0.61 -1.00 -17.89
CA THR A 356 0.17 -0.33 -16.86
C THR A 356 -0.38 1.08 -16.64
N PHE A 357 -0.69 1.38 -15.39
CA PHE A 357 -1.08 2.70 -14.92
C PHE A 357 0.09 3.29 -14.14
N ARG A 358 0.47 4.53 -14.46
CA ARG A 358 1.59 5.25 -13.83
C ARG A 358 1.10 6.60 -13.32
N TRP A 359 1.50 6.96 -12.12
CA TRP A 359 1.22 8.31 -11.59
C TRP A 359 2.30 8.75 -10.63
N ARG A 360 2.47 10.05 -10.51
CA ARG A 360 3.24 10.64 -9.42
C ARG A 360 2.31 10.88 -8.23
N PRO A 361 2.67 10.43 -7.01
CA PRO A 361 1.87 10.72 -5.82
C PRO A 361 1.60 12.22 -5.71
N PRO A 362 0.43 12.60 -5.18
CA PRO A 362 0.08 14.00 -5.04
C PRO A 362 1.06 14.73 -4.12
N ASP A 363 1.37 15.97 -4.47
CA ASP A 363 2.10 16.90 -3.60
C ASP A 363 1.25 17.31 -2.38
N ALA A 364 1.76 18.24 -1.59
CA ALA A 364 1.07 18.80 -0.42
C ALA A 364 -0.34 19.35 -0.74
N ASP A 365 -0.59 19.72 -1.99
CA ASP A 365 -1.90 20.21 -2.49
C ASP A 365 -2.92 19.10 -2.75
N GLY A 366 -2.52 17.83 -2.66
CA GLY A 366 -3.39 16.66 -2.83
C GLY A 366 -3.80 16.37 -4.29
N GLU A 367 -3.16 16.98 -5.29
CA GLU A 367 -3.46 16.80 -6.71
C GLU A 367 -2.43 15.91 -7.41
N ILE A 368 -2.92 14.97 -8.25
CA ILE A 368 -2.06 14.16 -9.12
C ILE A 368 -1.71 15.00 -10.35
N LYS A 369 -0.43 15.31 -10.54
CA LYS A 369 0.06 16.17 -11.61
C LYS A 369 0.51 15.40 -12.86
N GLU A 370 0.80 14.14 -12.71
CA GLU A 370 1.33 13.29 -13.77
C GLU A 370 0.65 11.92 -13.72
N PHE A 371 0.11 11.50 -14.85
CA PHE A 371 -0.53 10.20 -15.01
C PHE A 371 -0.17 9.62 -16.37
N GLY A 372 0.03 8.30 -16.43
CA GLY A 372 0.28 7.57 -17.66
C GLY A 372 -0.49 6.26 -17.72
N PHE A 373 -0.82 5.86 -18.93
CA PHE A 373 -1.38 4.56 -19.24
C PHE A 373 -0.62 3.96 -20.42
N SER A 374 -0.26 2.69 -20.33
CA SER A 374 0.33 1.98 -21.45
C SER A 374 -0.14 0.54 -21.52
N SER A 375 -0.20 0.00 -22.73
CA SER A 375 -0.47 -1.41 -22.98
C SER A 375 0.25 -1.86 -24.25
N PRO A 376 0.88 -3.05 -24.27
CA PRO A 376 1.49 -3.58 -25.47
C PRO A 376 0.45 -3.92 -26.54
N LYS A 377 -0.74 -4.31 -26.13
CA LYS A 377 -1.85 -4.62 -27.02
C LYS A 377 -3.19 -4.47 -26.29
N ILE A 378 -4.18 -3.91 -26.95
CA ILE A 378 -5.56 -3.78 -26.47
C ILE A 378 -6.49 -4.26 -27.58
N SER A 379 -7.35 -5.25 -27.30
CA SER A 379 -8.53 -5.52 -28.11
C SER A 379 -9.57 -4.43 -27.87
N VAL A 380 -9.97 -3.75 -28.93
CA VAL A 380 -10.96 -2.66 -28.85
C VAL A 380 -12.33 -3.22 -28.44
N GLU A 381 -12.67 -4.41 -28.93
CA GLU A 381 -13.90 -5.10 -28.56
C GLU A 381 -13.94 -5.45 -27.07
N ASP A 382 -12.87 -6.06 -26.52
CA ASP A 382 -12.80 -6.45 -25.11
C ASP A 382 -12.89 -5.22 -24.17
N ILE A 383 -12.18 -4.15 -24.51
CA ILE A 383 -12.28 -2.89 -23.76
C ILE A 383 -13.68 -2.27 -23.87
N ALA A 384 -14.30 -2.33 -25.04
CA ALA A 384 -15.66 -1.83 -25.23
C ALA A 384 -16.68 -2.62 -24.38
N LEU A 385 -16.59 -3.94 -24.36
CA LEU A 385 -17.41 -4.81 -23.52
C LEU A 385 -17.22 -4.51 -22.04
N PHE A 386 -15.97 -4.38 -21.58
CA PHE A 386 -15.68 -4.02 -20.20
C PHE A 386 -16.21 -2.62 -19.84
N ALA A 387 -16.04 -1.65 -20.74
CA ALA A 387 -16.47 -0.26 -20.54
C ALA A 387 -17.99 -0.12 -20.35
N LEU A 388 -18.79 -1.05 -20.87
CA LEU A 388 -20.25 -1.07 -20.65
C LEU A 388 -20.62 -1.35 -19.18
N ASN A 389 -19.70 -1.88 -18.38
CA ASN A 389 -19.88 -2.10 -16.94
C ASN A 389 -19.35 -0.94 -16.08
N LEU A 390 -18.78 0.09 -16.69
CA LEU A 390 -18.28 1.28 -16.00
C LEU A 390 -19.37 2.36 -15.89
N PRO A 391 -19.31 3.25 -14.89
CA PRO A 391 -20.28 4.33 -14.69
C PRO A 391 -20.05 5.48 -15.69
N LEU A 392 -20.16 5.18 -16.96
CA LEU A 392 -20.05 6.14 -18.05
C LEU A 392 -21.40 6.79 -18.35
N SER A 393 -21.41 7.96 -18.97
CA SER A 393 -22.66 8.62 -19.33
C SER A 393 -23.48 7.78 -20.31
N LYS A 394 -24.80 7.89 -20.25
CA LYS A 394 -25.72 7.18 -21.17
C LYS A 394 -25.38 7.39 -22.66
N LYS A 395 -24.89 8.59 -23.01
CA LYS A 395 -24.45 8.90 -24.39
C LYS A 395 -23.23 8.07 -24.78
N VAL A 396 -22.25 7.90 -23.86
CA VAL A 396 -21.06 7.09 -24.10
C VAL A 396 -21.42 5.61 -24.21
N HIS A 397 -22.28 5.08 -23.34
CA HIS A 397 -22.77 3.71 -23.46
C HIS A 397 -23.48 3.46 -24.79
N GLN A 398 -24.37 4.39 -25.21
CA GLN A 398 -25.03 4.29 -26.51
C GLN A 398 -24.03 4.34 -27.66
N TRP A 399 -23.01 5.18 -27.55
CA TRP A 399 -21.94 5.28 -28.53
C TRP A 399 -21.15 3.97 -28.63
N ILE A 400 -20.69 3.41 -27.49
CA ILE A 400 -19.97 2.14 -27.45
C ILE A 400 -20.79 1.02 -28.13
N LYS A 401 -22.07 0.89 -27.73
CA LYS A 401 -22.97 -0.13 -28.30
C LYS A 401 -23.22 0.05 -29.82
N ALA A 402 -23.39 1.28 -30.24
CA ALA A 402 -23.71 1.59 -31.63
C ALA A 402 -22.47 1.53 -32.53
N SER A 403 -21.29 1.82 -32.02
CA SER A 403 -20.06 1.82 -32.80
C SER A 403 -19.62 0.42 -33.27
N GLN A 404 -20.00 -0.63 -32.55
CA GLN A 404 -19.56 -2.01 -32.87
C GLN A 404 -18.05 -2.05 -33.17
N ALA A 405 -17.27 -1.36 -32.33
CA ALA A 405 -15.87 -1.16 -32.59
C ALA A 405 -15.08 -2.45 -32.38
N GLU A 406 -14.25 -2.81 -33.37
CA GLU A 406 -13.43 -4.00 -33.43
C GLU A 406 -12.00 -3.66 -33.87
N GLY A 407 -11.05 -4.55 -33.61
CA GLY A 407 -9.65 -4.41 -33.99
C GLY A 407 -8.73 -4.29 -32.79
N ASP A 408 -7.44 -4.10 -33.08
CA ASP A 408 -6.42 -4.02 -32.03
C ASP A 408 -5.73 -2.66 -32.02
N LEU A 409 -5.34 -2.24 -30.83
CA LEU A 409 -4.39 -1.15 -30.60
C LEU A 409 -3.12 -1.77 -30.03
N GLU A 410 -1.98 -1.57 -30.69
CA GLU A 410 -0.67 -2.02 -30.23
C GLU A 410 0.18 -0.81 -29.78
N ASP A 411 1.14 -1.05 -28.90
CA ASP A 411 2.08 -0.04 -28.37
C ASP A 411 1.38 1.23 -27.89
N VAL A 412 0.29 1.06 -27.15
CA VAL A 412 -0.49 2.18 -26.61
C VAL A 412 0.30 2.85 -25.48
N ASP A 413 0.58 4.12 -25.63
CA ASP A 413 1.12 4.97 -24.55
C ASP A 413 0.34 6.28 -24.51
N ILE A 414 -0.19 6.60 -23.34
CA ILE A 414 -0.97 7.81 -23.09
C ILE A 414 -0.39 8.46 -21.84
N GLN A 415 -0.01 9.72 -21.95
CA GLN A 415 0.57 10.50 -20.87
C GLN A 415 -0.20 11.79 -20.69
N TRP A 416 -0.40 12.17 -19.44
CA TRP A 416 -0.97 13.46 -19.06
C TRP A 416 0.00 14.13 -18.09
N ALA A 417 0.38 15.34 -18.41
CA ALA A 417 1.23 16.17 -17.55
C ALA A 417 0.45 17.41 -17.08
N GLU A 418 0.67 17.77 -15.82
CA GLU A 418 0.19 18.93 -15.08
C GLU A 418 -1.31 19.13 -14.86
N SER A 419 -1.62 19.24 -13.62
CA SER A 419 -2.83 19.81 -12.95
C SER A 419 -4.19 19.29 -13.41
N LYS A 420 -4.29 18.29 -14.29
CA LYS A 420 -5.55 18.14 -15.00
C LYS A 420 -5.77 16.72 -15.49
N SER A 421 -6.63 16.01 -14.77
CA SER A 421 -6.99 14.65 -15.08
C SER A 421 -7.93 14.55 -16.28
N PRO A 422 -7.65 13.62 -17.20
CA PRO A 422 -8.57 13.26 -18.27
C PRO A 422 -9.83 12.54 -17.77
N LEU A 423 -9.75 11.91 -16.60
CA LEU A 423 -10.90 11.25 -15.97
C LEU A 423 -12.00 12.24 -15.59
N SER A 424 -11.69 13.53 -15.43
CA SER A 424 -12.71 14.57 -15.28
C SER A 424 -13.53 14.78 -16.55
N ALA A 425 -12.95 14.54 -17.72
CA ALA A 425 -13.65 14.59 -19.00
C ALA A 425 -14.58 13.38 -19.19
N LEU A 426 -14.27 12.24 -18.58
CA LEU A 426 -15.10 11.04 -18.57
C LEU A 426 -16.21 11.08 -17.52
N ASN A 427 -16.29 12.18 -16.74
CA ASN A 427 -17.27 12.35 -15.67
C ASN A 427 -17.32 11.18 -14.67
N ILE A 428 -16.15 10.56 -14.41
CA ILE A 428 -16.03 9.48 -13.43
C ILE A 428 -16.25 10.07 -12.04
N PRO A 429 -17.20 9.54 -11.29
CA PRO A 429 -17.49 10.04 -9.95
C PRO A 429 -16.31 9.77 -9.01
N GLY A 430 -15.88 10.81 -8.29
CA GLY A 430 -14.81 10.63 -7.29
C GLY A 430 -14.07 11.92 -6.95
N GLY A 431 -14.10 12.92 -7.81
CA GLY A 431 -13.52 14.24 -7.51
C GLY A 431 -11.99 14.26 -7.32
N TRP A 432 -11.32 13.15 -7.61
CA TRP A 432 -9.85 13.03 -7.45
C TRP A 432 -9.08 13.84 -8.50
N PHE A 433 -9.80 14.31 -9.52
CA PHE A 433 -9.22 15.00 -10.65
C PHE A 433 -10.02 16.25 -11.00
N LYS A 434 -9.54 17.41 -10.62
CA LYS A 434 -10.14 18.71 -10.98
C LYS A 434 -9.26 19.41 -11.98
N SER A 435 -9.75 19.67 -13.21
CA SER A 435 -9.05 20.60 -14.06
C SER A 435 -9.64 21.02 -15.39
N ASN A 436 -9.14 22.17 -15.86
CA ASN A 436 -9.61 22.91 -17.04
C ASN A 436 -8.65 23.02 -18.24
N LYS A 437 -7.44 22.46 -18.23
CA LYS A 437 -6.52 22.39 -19.40
C LYS A 437 -5.75 21.07 -19.37
N LEU A 438 -5.86 20.25 -20.36
CA LEU A 438 -5.19 18.96 -20.49
C LEU A 438 -3.97 19.12 -21.42
N ASP A 439 -2.79 18.87 -20.90
CA ASP A 439 -1.63 18.56 -21.72
C ASP A 439 -1.52 17.05 -21.78
N PHE A 440 -1.78 16.46 -22.93
CA PHE A 440 -1.70 15.02 -23.14
C PHE A 440 -0.80 14.68 -24.34
N ASN A 441 -0.22 13.50 -24.30
CA ASN A 441 0.43 12.84 -25.42
C ASN A 441 -0.18 11.45 -25.57
N VAL A 442 -0.55 11.08 -26.78
CA VAL A 442 -1.09 9.78 -27.13
C VAL A 442 -0.30 9.20 -28.29
N SER A 443 0.09 7.95 -28.19
CA SER A 443 0.58 7.17 -29.31
C SER A 443 -0.05 5.77 -29.31
N ALA A 444 -0.38 5.26 -30.49
CA ALA A 444 -0.87 3.91 -30.69
C ALA A 444 -0.70 3.47 -32.14
N LYS A 445 -0.50 2.17 -32.33
CA LYS A 445 -0.59 1.51 -33.63
C LYS A 445 -1.96 0.85 -33.75
N LEU A 446 -2.72 1.23 -34.75
CA LEU A 446 -4.03 0.68 -35.07
C LEU A 446 -3.87 -0.51 -36.01
N ILE A 447 -4.53 -1.62 -35.71
CA ILE A 447 -4.53 -2.83 -36.51
C ILE A 447 -5.97 -3.21 -36.83
N ASN A 448 -6.34 -3.10 -38.10
CA ASN A 448 -7.65 -3.45 -38.63
C ASN A 448 -8.82 -2.87 -37.82
N LEU A 449 -8.66 -1.62 -37.35
CA LEU A 449 -9.70 -0.94 -36.59
C LEU A 449 -10.94 -0.75 -37.47
N SER A 450 -12.08 -1.17 -36.95
CA SER A 450 -13.38 -1.04 -37.60
C SER A 450 -14.38 -0.44 -36.62
N PHE A 451 -15.24 0.44 -37.09
CA PHE A 451 -16.36 0.96 -36.29
C PHE A 451 -17.46 1.52 -37.20
N VAL A 452 -18.69 1.44 -36.72
CA VAL A 452 -19.86 2.01 -37.39
C VAL A 452 -20.02 3.47 -36.97
N GLY A 453 -20.14 4.35 -37.93
CA GLY A 453 -20.43 5.77 -37.71
C GLY A 453 -21.84 5.98 -37.16
N ILE A 454 -21.99 6.80 -36.12
CA ILE A 454 -23.25 6.93 -35.38
C ILE A 454 -24.18 8.01 -36.00
N ASN A 455 -23.59 8.90 -36.77
CA ASN A 455 -24.32 9.97 -37.45
C ASN A 455 -23.61 10.31 -38.77
N LYS A 456 -24.28 11.09 -39.61
CA LYS A 456 -23.70 11.48 -40.91
C LYS A 456 -22.40 12.29 -40.80
N SER A 457 -21.98 12.70 -39.60
CA SER A 457 -20.75 13.48 -39.39
C SER A 457 -19.54 12.63 -39.05
N ILE A 458 -19.73 11.39 -38.61
CA ILE A 458 -18.67 10.43 -38.32
C ILE A 458 -18.79 9.28 -39.34
N PRO A 459 -17.82 9.08 -40.22
CA PRO A 459 -17.84 7.99 -41.18
C PRO A 459 -17.77 6.62 -40.50
N SER A 460 -18.38 5.60 -41.10
CA SER A 460 -18.05 4.22 -40.78
C SER A 460 -16.71 3.88 -41.42
N VAL A 461 -15.93 3.08 -40.72
CA VAL A 461 -14.59 2.69 -41.17
C VAL A 461 -14.42 1.20 -40.92
N SER A 462 -13.85 0.46 -41.87
CA SER A 462 -13.44 -0.92 -41.70
C SER A 462 -12.00 -1.14 -42.17
N ASN A 463 -11.24 -1.94 -41.41
CA ASN A 463 -9.85 -2.29 -41.68
C ASN A 463 -8.85 -1.12 -41.69
N LEU A 464 -9.06 -0.12 -40.82
CA LEU A 464 -8.11 0.99 -40.69
C LEU A 464 -6.88 0.54 -39.90
N SER A 465 -5.70 0.67 -40.52
CA SER A 465 -4.41 0.38 -39.90
C SER A 465 -3.46 1.54 -40.09
N GLY A 466 -2.59 1.77 -39.08
CA GLY A 466 -1.65 2.85 -39.13
C GLY A 466 -1.08 3.18 -37.75
N PHE A 467 -0.30 4.23 -37.66
CA PHE A 467 0.28 4.72 -36.41
C PHE A 467 -0.15 6.15 -36.14
N ILE A 468 -0.72 6.40 -34.98
CA ILE A 468 -1.20 7.71 -34.54
C ILE A 468 -0.32 8.24 -33.43
N THR A 469 0.02 9.54 -33.54
CA THR A 469 0.53 10.35 -32.42
C THR A 469 -0.26 11.63 -32.33
N SER A 470 -0.62 12.07 -31.13
CA SER A 470 -1.38 13.29 -30.93
C SER A 470 -1.13 13.93 -29.58
N ASN A 471 -1.17 15.24 -29.56
CA ASN A 471 -1.28 16.03 -28.35
C ASN A 471 -2.34 17.13 -28.54
N GLN A 472 -2.51 18.01 -27.56
CA GLN A 472 -3.52 19.09 -27.61
C GLN A 472 -3.31 20.15 -28.70
N LYS A 473 -2.14 20.16 -29.36
CA LYS A 473 -1.78 21.18 -30.37
C LYS A 473 -1.62 20.60 -31.75
N GLU A 474 -1.16 19.37 -31.88
CA GLU A 474 -0.82 18.75 -33.14
C GLU A 474 -0.89 17.23 -33.06
N GLY A 475 -0.90 16.59 -34.21
CA GLY A 475 -0.81 15.16 -34.31
C GLY A 475 -0.53 14.71 -35.74
N SER A 476 -0.25 13.43 -35.87
CA SER A 476 -0.03 12.78 -37.14
C SER A 476 -0.63 11.38 -37.15
N PHE A 477 -1.09 10.96 -38.30
CA PHE A 477 -1.53 9.60 -38.56
C PHE A 477 -0.84 9.07 -39.82
N SER A 478 0.04 8.09 -39.64
CA SER A 478 0.66 7.37 -40.74
C SER A 478 -0.22 6.19 -41.06
N VAL A 479 -1.00 6.28 -42.12
CA VAL A 479 -1.90 5.23 -42.59
C VAL A 479 -1.16 4.21 -43.45
N ASP A 480 -1.38 2.91 -43.18
CA ASP A 480 -1.01 1.79 -44.07
C ASP A 480 -2.10 0.72 -43.93
N SER A 481 -3.20 0.96 -44.64
CA SER A 481 -4.39 0.10 -44.61
C SER A 481 -4.53 -0.68 -45.91
N ARG A 482 -5.02 -1.92 -45.78
CA ARG A 482 -5.44 -2.78 -46.91
C ARG A 482 -6.90 -3.08 -46.76
N ASN A 483 -7.62 -3.15 -47.91
CA ASN A 483 -9.05 -3.38 -47.97
C ASN A 483 -9.82 -2.44 -47.03
N LEU A 484 -9.48 -1.16 -47.12
CA LEU A 484 -10.12 -0.11 -46.30
C LEU A 484 -11.48 0.23 -46.90
N ASP A 485 -12.55 0.03 -46.14
CA ASP A 485 -13.89 0.49 -46.49
C ASP A 485 -14.26 1.72 -45.67
N LEU A 486 -14.72 2.75 -46.36
CA LEU A 486 -15.19 3.99 -45.77
C LEU A 486 -16.63 4.23 -46.21
N GLU A 487 -17.50 4.60 -45.25
CA GLU A 487 -18.85 5.10 -45.55
C GLU A 487 -18.94 6.55 -45.16
N VAL A 488 -18.87 7.46 -46.15
CA VAL A 488 -18.81 8.92 -45.96
C VAL A 488 -20.05 9.58 -46.57
N TYR A 489 -20.95 10.05 -45.74
CA TYR A 489 -22.17 10.70 -46.19
C TYR A 489 -21.93 12.15 -46.66
N GLY A 490 -22.54 12.51 -47.77
CA GLY A 490 -22.57 13.87 -48.29
C GLY A 490 -21.36 14.32 -49.12
N LEU A 491 -20.39 13.40 -49.35
CA LEU A 491 -19.23 13.66 -50.21
C LEU A 491 -19.47 13.17 -51.64
N LEU A 492 -20.08 12.01 -51.80
CA LEU A 492 -20.36 11.37 -53.07
C LEU A 492 -21.84 10.94 -53.14
N ASN A 493 -22.36 10.63 -54.34
CA ASN A 493 -23.70 10.10 -54.51
C ASN A 493 -23.84 8.72 -53.88
N ASP A 494 -22.80 7.87 -53.99
CA ASP A 494 -22.66 6.64 -53.23
C ASP A 494 -21.76 6.91 -52.02
N PRO A 495 -22.24 6.70 -50.79
CA PRO A 495 -21.43 6.93 -49.61
C PRO A 495 -20.30 5.93 -49.41
N GLN A 496 -20.29 4.80 -50.10
CA GLN A 496 -19.29 3.73 -49.93
C GLN A 496 -18.05 3.98 -50.79
N ILE A 497 -16.90 3.94 -50.16
CA ILE A 497 -15.57 4.04 -50.82
C ILE A 497 -14.75 2.83 -50.42
N GLN A 498 -14.48 1.93 -51.37
CA GLN A 498 -13.65 0.76 -51.18
C GLN A 498 -12.26 0.99 -51.77
N LEU A 499 -11.22 0.79 -50.94
CA LEU A 499 -9.83 1.02 -51.30
C LEU A 499 -8.99 -0.21 -50.98
N ASP A 500 -8.35 -0.78 -51.99
CA ASP A 500 -7.47 -1.95 -51.79
C ASP A 500 -6.26 -1.58 -50.93
N ARG A 501 -5.75 -0.38 -51.13
CA ARG A 501 -4.62 0.12 -50.35
C ARG A 501 -4.68 1.63 -50.15
N VAL A 502 -4.37 2.03 -48.90
CA VAL A 502 -4.16 3.41 -48.52
C VAL A 502 -2.85 3.54 -47.78
N THR A 503 -1.94 4.41 -48.26
CA THR A 503 -0.68 4.71 -47.58
C THR A 503 -0.38 6.19 -47.63
N GLY A 504 0.16 6.72 -46.54
CA GLY A 504 0.56 8.10 -46.46
C GLY A 504 0.54 8.65 -45.05
N GLN A 505 0.65 9.97 -44.94
CA GLN A 505 0.64 10.65 -43.65
C GLN A 505 -0.33 11.84 -43.66
N ILE A 506 -1.17 11.87 -42.68
CA ILE A 506 -2.10 12.96 -42.39
C ILE A 506 -1.57 13.66 -41.13
N ASN A 507 -1.40 14.97 -41.20
CA ASN A 507 -0.97 15.80 -40.09
C ASN A 507 -2.06 16.80 -39.76
N TRP A 508 -2.23 17.12 -38.49
CA TRP A 508 -3.10 18.21 -38.05
C TRP A 508 -2.38 19.05 -37.01
N SER A 509 -2.66 20.33 -37.04
CA SER A 509 -2.13 21.28 -36.05
C SER A 509 -3.13 22.40 -35.77
N LYS A 510 -3.08 22.94 -34.55
CA LYS A 510 -3.91 24.07 -34.15
C LYS A 510 -3.16 25.38 -34.41
N GLN A 511 -3.60 26.17 -35.40
CA GLN A 511 -3.01 27.44 -35.77
C GLN A 511 -4.00 28.58 -35.53
N ARG A 512 -3.62 29.56 -34.70
CA ARG A 512 -4.47 30.72 -34.36
C ARG A 512 -5.89 30.34 -33.89
N GLY A 513 -6.06 29.22 -33.23
CA GLY A 513 -7.32 28.71 -32.72
C GLY A 513 -8.07 27.75 -33.67
N ASN A 514 -7.71 27.67 -34.94
CA ASN A 514 -8.32 26.79 -35.94
C ASN A 514 -7.46 25.54 -36.16
N TRP A 515 -8.11 24.44 -36.49
CA TRP A 515 -7.40 23.21 -36.89
C TRP A 515 -7.04 23.28 -38.36
N VAL A 516 -5.78 22.99 -38.67
CA VAL A 516 -5.27 22.84 -40.03
C VAL A 516 -4.93 21.38 -40.23
N ILE A 517 -5.49 20.76 -41.27
CA ILE A 517 -5.25 19.37 -41.65
C ILE A 517 -4.48 19.37 -42.97
N ALA A 518 -3.35 18.70 -43.02
CA ALA A 518 -2.51 18.64 -44.19
C ALA A 518 -2.02 17.21 -44.48
N THR A 519 -2.05 16.82 -45.75
CA THR A 519 -1.35 15.63 -46.24
C THR A 519 -0.54 16.01 -47.50
N LYS A 520 0.71 15.58 -47.53
CA LYS A 520 1.59 15.86 -48.68
C LYS A 520 1.45 14.82 -49.78
N LYS A 521 1.20 13.56 -49.40
CA LYS A 521 1.08 12.44 -50.33
C LYS A 521 0.28 11.32 -49.64
N LEU A 522 -0.99 11.24 -49.98
CA LEU A 522 -1.85 10.13 -49.60
C LEU A 522 -2.12 9.30 -50.84
N ALA A 523 -1.48 8.14 -50.92
CA ALA A 523 -1.67 7.21 -52.04
C ALA A 523 -2.90 6.35 -51.77
N LEU A 524 -3.83 6.39 -52.70
CA LEU A 524 -5.06 5.59 -52.69
C LEU A 524 -5.09 4.72 -53.92
N SER A 525 -5.46 3.47 -53.80
CA SER A 525 -5.67 2.58 -54.93
C SER A 525 -6.84 1.64 -54.73
N ASN A 526 -7.57 1.41 -55.81
CA ASN A 526 -8.52 0.32 -55.99
C ASN A 526 -8.43 -0.18 -57.45
N PRO A 527 -9.23 -1.18 -57.89
CA PRO A 527 -9.15 -1.71 -59.26
C PRO A 527 -9.41 -0.65 -60.34
N GLU A 528 -10.12 0.42 -60.03
CA GLU A 528 -10.52 1.45 -60.99
C GLU A 528 -9.62 2.69 -60.95
N ILE A 529 -9.06 3.05 -59.76
CA ILE A 529 -8.34 4.30 -59.54
C ILE A 529 -7.05 4.06 -58.75
N SER A 530 -5.94 4.67 -59.21
CA SER A 530 -4.73 4.83 -58.44
C SER A 530 -4.32 6.29 -58.46
N THR A 531 -4.32 6.94 -57.27
CA THR A 531 -4.09 8.38 -57.18
C THR A 531 -3.29 8.76 -55.96
N ASN A 532 -2.65 9.96 -56.01
CA ASN A 532 -2.04 10.58 -54.84
C ASN A 532 -2.80 11.88 -54.54
N LEU A 533 -3.25 12.03 -53.34
CA LEU A 533 -3.92 13.23 -52.86
C LEU A 533 -2.97 14.11 -52.03
N SER A 534 -3.06 15.39 -52.25
CA SER A 534 -2.49 16.42 -51.40
C SER A 534 -3.63 17.32 -50.91
N ILE A 535 -3.80 17.42 -49.61
CA ILE A 535 -4.88 18.20 -48.99
C ILE A 535 -4.25 19.20 -48.02
N ASN A 536 -4.75 20.41 -48.06
CA ASN A 536 -4.46 21.44 -47.07
C ASN A 536 -5.79 22.17 -46.76
N TYR A 537 -6.30 21.95 -45.57
CA TYR A 537 -7.60 22.47 -45.14
C TYR A 537 -7.46 23.23 -43.83
#